data_d0db1d8976e4657e6b93d8a7aa9d7c31
#
_entry.id   d0db1d8976e4657e6b93d8a7aa9d7c31
#
_cell.length_a   1.000
_cell.length_b   1.000
_cell.length_c   1.000
_cell.angle_alpha   90.00
_cell.angle_beta   90.00
_cell.angle_gamma   90.00
#
_symmetry.space_group_name_H-M   'P 1'
#
loop_
_entity.id
_entity.type
_entity.pdbx_description
1 polymer ?
#
loop_
_entity_poly.entity_id
_entity_poly.type
_entity_poly.pdbx_seq_one_letter_code
_entity_poly.pdbx_strand_id
1 'polypeptide(L)'
;MHEWPLLIFTLLVQASVGLTLFTAVNAFNRQANSQPLRVALVASCVMGGVGLIASVAHLGYPLNAFNSLRHIASSWLSREIVFAALYLGVLGITTLLALFAKRVVPLLVLLAGLIGLVDVYCMSNIYISASVVTWMHINTFFMFYGSVLILGAVLVMLMLVPHGRNGEMRDLAKLAVAAVVVAVAARLVEQPAYMSFLAQAYASDVVTFPLQALAAFDALAGVRIAAWCLMAVGAALFALSLRQPRIVRGIAMTGSVLLVVAEIMARYAFFSLS
;
A
#
# COMPACT_ATOMS: atom_id res chain seq x y z
N MET A 1 -11.09 -12.07 16.31
CA MET A 1 -10.07 -11.14 15.79
C MET A 1 -8.82 -11.92 15.38
N HIS A 2 -8.81 -12.55 14.20
CA HIS A 2 -7.65 -13.27 13.69
C HIS A 2 -7.02 -12.59 12.45
N GLU A 3 -7.44 -11.34 12.16
CA GLU A 3 -7.09 -10.64 10.91
C GLU A 3 -5.79 -9.80 10.96
N TRP A 4 -5.13 -9.75 12.12
CA TRP A 4 -3.89 -8.97 12.28
C TRP A 4 -2.77 -9.34 11.29
N PRO A 5 -2.53 -10.64 10.99
CA PRO A 5 -1.50 -11.01 10.03
C PRO A 5 -1.80 -10.51 8.62
N LEU A 6 -3.07 -10.53 8.20
CA LEU A 6 -3.51 -10.01 6.90
C LEU A 6 -3.38 -8.49 6.83
N LEU A 7 -3.73 -7.79 7.92
CA LEU A 7 -3.55 -6.33 8.02
C LEU A 7 -2.07 -5.95 7.87
N ILE A 8 -1.19 -6.61 8.63
CA ILE A 8 0.26 -6.37 8.59
C ILE A 8 0.80 -6.68 7.20
N PHE A 9 0.46 -7.84 6.65
CA PHE A 9 0.87 -8.27 5.32
C PHE A 9 0.50 -7.24 4.25
N THR A 10 -0.78 -6.91 4.16
CA THR A 10 -1.27 -6.01 3.10
C THR A 10 -0.66 -4.63 3.18
N LEU A 11 -0.56 -4.03 4.39
CA LEU A 11 0.03 -2.70 4.55
C LEU A 11 1.52 -2.68 4.26
N LEU A 12 2.28 -3.67 4.74
CA LEU A 12 3.73 -3.73 4.53
C LEU A 12 4.10 -3.96 3.07
N VAL A 13 3.41 -4.86 2.37
CA VAL A 13 3.65 -5.09 0.94
C VAL A 13 3.30 -3.84 0.15
N GLN A 14 2.16 -3.21 0.39
CA GLN A 14 1.75 -1.98 -0.29
C GLN A 14 2.71 -0.81 -0.01
N ALA A 15 3.18 -0.67 1.23
CA ALA A 15 4.22 0.32 1.58
C ALA A 15 5.54 0.04 0.84
N SER A 16 5.95 -1.22 0.77
CA SER A 16 7.13 -1.68 0.03
C SER A 16 7.03 -1.34 -1.46
N VAL A 17 5.91 -1.68 -2.10
CA VAL A 17 5.66 -1.38 -3.53
C VAL A 17 5.64 0.13 -3.77
N GLY A 18 4.95 0.89 -2.93
CA GLY A 18 4.90 2.34 -3.03
C GLY A 18 6.28 2.99 -2.92
N LEU A 19 7.07 2.61 -1.91
CA LEU A 19 8.44 3.12 -1.76
C LEU A 19 9.33 2.73 -2.95
N THR A 20 9.17 1.51 -3.48
CA THR A 20 9.93 1.05 -4.66
C THR A 20 9.61 1.91 -5.89
N LEU A 21 8.35 2.25 -6.14
CA LEU A 21 7.95 3.12 -7.25
C LEU A 21 8.52 4.53 -7.13
N PHE A 22 8.42 5.17 -5.97
CA PHE A 22 9.02 6.48 -5.75
C PHE A 22 10.55 6.43 -5.83
N THR A 23 11.17 5.33 -5.37
CA THR A 23 12.61 5.10 -5.51
C THR A 23 13.00 4.97 -6.98
N ALA A 24 12.18 4.31 -7.81
CA ALA A 24 12.40 4.22 -9.26
C ALA A 24 12.37 5.62 -9.90
N VAL A 25 11.35 6.43 -9.62
CA VAL A 25 11.26 7.81 -10.13
C VAL A 25 12.51 8.62 -9.76
N ASN A 26 12.97 8.52 -8.50
CA ASN A 26 14.16 9.23 -8.05
C ASN A 26 15.44 8.68 -8.70
N ALA A 27 15.52 7.39 -8.97
CA ALA A 27 16.68 6.75 -9.58
C ALA A 27 16.92 7.19 -11.04
N PHE A 28 15.88 7.59 -11.77
CA PHE A 28 16.01 8.19 -13.11
C PHE A 28 16.52 9.63 -13.07
N ASN A 29 16.41 10.33 -11.94
CA ASN A 29 16.82 11.72 -11.77
C ASN A 29 18.29 11.85 -11.31
N ARG A 30 19.26 11.27 -12.04
CA ARG A 30 20.72 11.46 -11.92
C ARG A 30 21.42 11.09 -10.59
N GLN A 31 20.72 10.73 -9.51
CA GLN A 31 21.33 10.32 -8.24
C GLN A 31 21.29 8.80 -8.01
N ALA A 32 21.34 8.03 -9.08
CA ALA A 32 21.12 6.58 -9.09
C ALA A 32 22.03 5.78 -8.12
N ASN A 33 23.09 6.36 -7.58
CA ASN A 33 24.02 5.66 -6.68
C ASN A 33 24.08 6.28 -5.27
N SER A 34 23.11 7.11 -4.88
CA SER A 34 23.11 7.75 -3.58
C SER A 34 22.84 6.76 -2.44
N GLN A 35 23.43 7.02 -1.28
CA GLN A 35 23.19 6.21 -0.08
C GLN A 35 21.71 6.14 0.31
N PRO A 36 20.91 7.23 0.25
CA PRO A 36 19.47 7.19 0.55
C PRO A 36 18.68 6.23 -0.33
N LEU A 37 19.00 6.15 -1.63
CA LEU A 37 18.34 5.19 -2.54
C LEU A 37 18.61 3.74 -2.13
N ARG A 38 19.84 3.43 -1.73
CA ARG A 38 20.17 2.07 -1.24
C ARG A 38 19.44 1.75 0.04
N VAL A 39 19.34 2.70 0.98
CA VAL A 39 18.56 2.53 2.22
C VAL A 39 17.07 2.33 1.91
N ALA A 40 16.50 3.08 0.97
CA ALA A 40 15.12 2.92 0.54
C ALA A 40 14.86 1.54 -0.08
N LEU A 41 15.76 1.03 -0.93
CA LEU A 41 15.65 -0.33 -1.50
C LEU A 41 15.71 -1.41 -0.41
N VAL A 42 16.63 -1.28 0.55
CA VAL A 42 16.71 -2.20 1.70
C VAL A 42 15.42 -2.15 2.52
N ALA A 43 14.91 -0.96 2.82
CA ALA A 43 13.67 -0.80 3.57
C ALA A 43 12.48 -1.42 2.83
N SER A 44 12.37 -1.21 1.50
CA SER A 44 11.35 -1.86 0.68
C SER A 44 11.47 -3.39 0.75
N CYS A 45 12.69 -3.92 0.60
CA CYS A 45 12.94 -5.36 0.66
C CYS A 45 12.58 -5.96 2.03
N VAL A 46 12.94 -5.29 3.12
CA VAL A 46 12.59 -5.70 4.48
C VAL A 46 11.09 -5.67 4.71
N MET A 47 10.41 -4.58 4.34
CA MET A 47 8.96 -4.47 4.50
C MET A 47 8.21 -5.53 3.69
N GLY A 48 8.58 -5.72 2.41
CA GLY A 48 7.97 -6.75 1.59
C GLY A 48 8.21 -8.16 2.13
N GLY A 49 9.44 -8.44 2.59
CA GLY A 49 9.80 -9.73 3.19
C GLY A 49 9.07 -10.00 4.50
N VAL A 50 9.01 -9.03 5.42
CA VAL A 50 8.25 -9.14 6.68
C VAL A 50 6.76 -9.29 6.40
N GLY A 51 6.21 -8.55 5.43
CA GLY A 51 4.84 -8.70 4.98
C GLY A 51 4.56 -10.14 4.51
N LEU A 52 5.42 -10.69 3.64
CA LEU A 52 5.27 -12.07 3.16
C LEU A 52 5.35 -13.10 4.31
N ILE A 53 6.26 -12.91 5.28
CA ILE A 53 6.34 -13.77 6.47
C ILE A 53 5.03 -13.72 7.27
N ALA A 54 4.44 -12.53 7.44
CA ALA A 54 3.16 -12.36 8.12
C ALA A 54 2.03 -13.10 7.36
N SER A 55 2.03 -13.07 6.02
CA SER A 55 1.09 -13.83 5.19
C SER A 55 1.24 -15.34 5.40
N VAL A 56 2.48 -15.85 5.39
CA VAL A 56 2.75 -17.28 5.62
C VAL A 56 2.34 -17.72 7.03
N ALA A 57 2.54 -16.86 8.03
CA ALA A 57 2.15 -17.16 9.41
C ALA A 57 0.63 -17.30 9.61
N HIS A 58 -0.17 -16.72 8.70
CA HIS A 58 -1.64 -16.86 8.71
C HIS A 58 -2.12 -18.16 8.06
N LEU A 59 -1.30 -18.82 7.24
CA LEU A 59 -1.65 -20.08 6.60
C LEU A 59 -1.60 -21.22 7.64
N GLY A 60 -2.72 -21.92 7.82
CA GLY A 60 -2.78 -23.09 8.71
C GLY A 60 -1.80 -24.20 8.32
N TYR A 61 -1.48 -24.30 7.03
CA TYR A 61 -0.52 -25.27 6.47
C TYR A 61 0.44 -24.57 5.49
N PRO A 62 1.51 -23.91 5.97
CA PRO A 62 2.41 -23.10 5.12
C PRO A 62 3.04 -23.88 3.95
N LEU A 63 3.33 -25.15 4.13
CA LEU A 63 3.91 -26.00 3.08
C LEU A 63 2.95 -26.26 1.90
N ASN A 64 1.65 -26.11 2.12
CA ASN A 64 0.64 -26.21 1.06
C ASN A 64 0.62 -24.99 0.12
N ALA A 65 1.32 -23.92 0.45
CA ALA A 65 1.48 -22.77 -0.44
C ALA A 65 2.10 -23.17 -1.80
N PHE A 66 2.99 -24.18 -1.82
CA PHE A 66 3.54 -24.72 -3.06
C PHE A 66 2.50 -25.43 -3.94
N ASN A 67 1.47 -26.04 -3.33
CA ASN A 67 0.38 -26.66 -4.08
C ASN A 67 -0.52 -25.60 -4.76
N SER A 68 -0.59 -24.39 -4.21
CA SER A 68 -1.34 -23.28 -4.82
C SER A 68 -0.80 -22.94 -6.21
N LEU A 69 0.52 -23.14 -6.48
CA LEU A 69 1.13 -22.88 -7.79
C LEU A 69 0.51 -23.69 -8.94
N ARG A 70 -0.15 -24.81 -8.64
CA ARG A 70 -0.84 -25.66 -9.64
C ARG A 70 -2.12 -24.98 -10.18
N HIS A 71 -2.63 -23.99 -9.48
CA HIS A 71 -3.92 -23.33 -9.79
C HIS A 71 -3.77 -21.89 -10.26
N ILE A 72 -2.62 -21.50 -10.84
CA ILE A 72 -2.35 -20.11 -11.29
C ILE A 72 -3.41 -19.62 -12.28
N ALA A 73 -3.93 -20.49 -13.14
CA ALA A 73 -4.93 -20.10 -14.12
C ALA A 73 -6.31 -19.78 -13.52
N SER A 74 -6.67 -20.35 -12.36
CA SER A 74 -8.01 -20.26 -11.77
C SER A 74 -8.06 -19.52 -10.43
N SER A 75 -6.94 -19.39 -9.70
CA SER A 75 -6.91 -18.83 -8.33
C SER A 75 -6.15 -17.50 -8.27
N TRP A 76 -6.80 -16.47 -7.73
CA TRP A 76 -6.16 -15.18 -7.47
C TRP A 76 -5.07 -15.27 -6.40
N LEU A 77 -5.26 -16.11 -5.39
CA LEU A 77 -4.25 -16.38 -4.36
C LEU A 77 -2.98 -16.99 -4.97
N SER A 78 -3.12 -17.91 -5.94
CA SER A 78 -1.97 -18.49 -6.63
C SER A 78 -1.20 -17.46 -7.44
N ARG A 79 -1.92 -16.54 -8.10
CA ARG A 79 -1.32 -15.43 -8.85
C ARG A 79 -0.59 -14.47 -7.92
N GLU A 80 -1.19 -14.10 -6.79
CA GLU A 80 -0.57 -13.26 -5.76
C GLU A 80 0.76 -13.87 -5.29
N ILE A 81 0.79 -15.15 -4.92
CA ILE A 81 2.02 -15.83 -4.49
C ILE A 81 3.13 -15.73 -5.55
N VAL A 82 2.78 -15.90 -6.82
CA VAL A 82 3.75 -15.80 -7.92
C VAL A 82 4.24 -14.37 -8.09
N PHE A 83 3.34 -13.39 -8.13
CA PHE A 83 3.73 -11.99 -8.33
C PHE A 83 4.44 -11.40 -7.11
N ALA A 84 4.08 -11.79 -5.88
CA ALA A 84 4.83 -11.44 -4.67
C ALA A 84 6.25 -12.00 -4.70
N ALA A 85 6.42 -13.27 -5.10
CA ALA A 85 7.74 -13.88 -5.24
C ALA A 85 8.58 -13.22 -6.34
N LEU A 86 7.98 -12.91 -7.50
CA LEU A 86 8.65 -12.19 -8.58
C LEU A 86 9.03 -10.77 -8.16
N TYR A 87 8.13 -10.05 -7.50
CA TYR A 87 8.38 -8.70 -6.97
C TYR A 87 9.58 -8.72 -6.02
N LEU A 88 9.54 -9.55 -4.99
CA LEU A 88 10.62 -9.65 -4.00
C LEU A 88 11.91 -10.20 -4.61
N GLY A 89 11.84 -11.09 -5.59
CA GLY A 89 13.00 -11.61 -6.32
C GLY A 89 13.71 -10.50 -7.08
N VAL A 90 12.99 -9.72 -7.91
CA VAL A 90 13.57 -8.61 -8.68
C VAL A 90 14.04 -7.48 -7.75
N LEU A 91 13.24 -7.14 -6.73
CA LEU A 91 13.63 -6.15 -5.72
C LEU A 91 14.88 -6.60 -4.94
N GLY A 92 14.95 -7.88 -4.56
CA GLY A 92 16.11 -8.47 -3.88
C GLY A 92 17.38 -8.39 -4.73
N ILE A 93 17.32 -8.81 -6.00
CA ILE A 93 18.45 -8.69 -6.95
C ILE A 93 18.88 -7.22 -7.07
N THR A 94 17.91 -6.30 -7.23
CA THR A 94 18.20 -4.87 -7.35
C THR A 94 18.87 -4.33 -6.08
N THR A 95 18.39 -4.76 -4.91
CA THR A 95 18.95 -4.37 -3.61
C THR A 95 20.37 -4.92 -3.43
N LEU A 96 20.62 -6.18 -3.79
CA LEU A 96 21.95 -6.79 -3.73
C LEU A 96 22.94 -6.07 -4.66
N LEU A 97 22.54 -5.74 -5.89
CA LEU A 97 23.36 -4.94 -6.81
C LEU A 97 23.66 -3.55 -6.23
N ALA A 98 22.66 -2.93 -5.58
CA ALA A 98 22.86 -1.62 -4.95
C ALA A 98 23.82 -1.67 -3.76
N LEU A 99 23.83 -2.76 -2.99
CA LEU A 99 24.68 -2.91 -1.81
C LEU A 99 26.11 -3.34 -2.17
N PHE A 100 26.25 -4.41 -2.97
CA PHE A 100 27.57 -5.00 -3.26
C PHE A 100 28.26 -4.35 -4.44
N ALA A 101 27.57 -4.16 -5.55
CA ALA A 101 28.12 -3.49 -6.73
C ALA A 101 28.06 -1.96 -6.65
N LYS A 102 27.44 -1.40 -5.60
CA LYS A 102 27.19 0.04 -5.42
C LYS A 102 26.50 0.69 -6.64
N ARG A 103 25.74 -0.10 -7.39
CA ARG A 103 25.06 0.31 -8.61
C ARG A 103 23.55 0.11 -8.48
N VAL A 104 22.80 1.18 -8.57
CA VAL A 104 21.34 1.15 -8.70
C VAL A 104 21.00 1.19 -10.19
N VAL A 105 20.24 0.21 -10.66
CA VAL A 105 19.76 0.14 -12.04
C VAL A 105 18.31 0.62 -12.07
N PRO A 106 18.01 1.85 -12.56
CA PRO A 106 16.67 2.44 -12.47
C PRO A 106 15.59 1.57 -13.12
N LEU A 107 15.93 0.93 -14.24
CA LEU A 107 15.00 0.07 -14.97
C LEU A 107 14.60 -1.18 -14.16
N LEU A 108 15.53 -1.78 -13.40
CA LEU A 108 15.20 -2.92 -12.53
C LEU A 108 14.34 -2.49 -11.34
N VAL A 109 14.59 -1.30 -10.77
CA VAL A 109 13.74 -0.74 -9.71
C VAL A 109 12.32 -0.51 -10.23
N LEU A 110 12.19 0.07 -11.43
CA LEU A 110 10.89 0.28 -12.08
C LEU A 110 10.19 -1.04 -12.36
N LEU A 111 10.91 -2.03 -12.90
CA LEU A 111 10.37 -3.35 -13.18
C LEU A 111 9.84 -4.01 -11.90
N ALA A 112 10.61 -3.96 -10.80
CA ALA A 112 10.15 -4.44 -9.50
C ALA A 112 8.86 -3.73 -9.08
N GLY A 113 8.81 -2.40 -9.14
CA GLY A 113 7.62 -1.62 -8.78
C GLY A 113 6.39 -1.98 -9.63
N LEU A 114 6.55 -2.19 -10.93
CA LEU A 114 5.46 -2.60 -11.82
C LEU A 114 4.96 -4.01 -11.51
N ILE A 115 5.86 -4.96 -11.24
CA ILE A 115 5.48 -6.31 -10.79
C ILE A 115 4.73 -6.22 -9.46
N GLY A 116 5.20 -5.36 -8.53
CA GLY A 116 4.51 -5.11 -7.26
C GLY A 116 3.10 -4.53 -7.44
N LEU A 117 2.86 -3.66 -8.44
CA LEU A 117 1.50 -3.20 -8.75
C LEU A 117 0.60 -4.34 -9.24
N VAL A 118 1.14 -5.28 -10.02
CA VAL A 118 0.40 -6.48 -10.45
C VAL A 118 0.10 -7.38 -9.25
N ASP A 119 1.02 -7.50 -8.31
CA ASP A 119 0.79 -8.22 -7.05
C ASP A 119 -0.36 -7.61 -6.25
N VAL A 120 -0.37 -6.27 -6.07
CA VAL A 120 -1.47 -5.55 -5.41
C VAL A 120 -2.80 -5.73 -6.16
N TYR A 121 -2.78 -5.85 -7.50
CA TYR A 121 -3.95 -6.19 -8.30
C TYR A 121 -4.49 -7.58 -7.96
N CYS A 122 -3.61 -8.58 -7.92
CA CYS A 122 -3.99 -9.95 -7.54
C CYS A 122 -4.55 -10.00 -6.11
N MET A 123 -3.88 -9.32 -5.17
CA MET A 123 -4.31 -9.16 -3.79
C MET A 123 -5.72 -8.54 -3.70
N SER A 124 -6.01 -7.48 -4.44
CA SER A 124 -7.34 -6.86 -4.47
C SER A 124 -8.41 -7.81 -5.00
N ASN A 125 -8.09 -8.58 -6.04
CA ASN A 125 -9.03 -9.54 -6.62
C ASN A 125 -9.34 -10.72 -5.70
N ILE A 126 -8.43 -11.13 -4.80
CA ILE A 126 -8.73 -12.14 -3.77
C ILE A 126 -9.93 -11.69 -2.94
N TYR A 127 -9.92 -10.43 -2.47
CA TYR A 127 -11.01 -9.90 -1.65
C TYR A 127 -12.29 -9.63 -2.44
N ILE A 128 -12.19 -9.10 -3.67
CA ILE A 128 -13.37 -8.88 -4.53
C ILE A 128 -14.05 -10.20 -4.89
N SER A 129 -13.28 -11.29 -5.02
CA SER A 129 -13.80 -12.62 -5.35
C SER A 129 -14.12 -13.48 -4.11
N ALA A 130 -13.96 -12.92 -2.90
CA ALA A 130 -14.33 -13.58 -1.66
C ALA A 130 -15.85 -13.57 -1.45
N SER A 131 -16.36 -14.42 -0.55
CA SER A 131 -17.79 -14.48 -0.21
C SER A 131 -18.23 -13.42 0.82
N VAL A 132 -17.43 -12.37 1.01
CA VAL A 132 -17.71 -11.26 1.93
C VAL A 132 -18.23 -10.06 1.15
N VAL A 133 -19.52 -9.75 1.30
CA VAL A 133 -20.23 -8.70 0.53
C VAL A 133 -19.49 -7.37 0.55
N THR A 134 -19.04 -6.94 1.71
CA THR A 134 -18.39 -5.63 1.90
C THR A 134 -17.08 -5.49 1.12
N TRP A 135 -16.46 -6.58 0.69
CA TRP A 135 -15.23 -6.58 -0.10
C TRP A 135 -15.48 -6.68 -1.61
N MET A 136 -16.68 -7.12 -2.02
CA MET A 136 -17.07 -7.40 -3.42
C MET A 136 -17.36 -6.13 -4.23
N HIS A 137 -16.61 -5.05 -4.02
CA HIS A 137 -16.80 -3.78 -4.69
C HIS A 137 -15.47 -3.18 -5.16
N ILE A 138 -15.53 -2.34 -6.19
CA ILE A 138 -14.35 -1.63 -6.72
C ILE A 138 -13.65 -0.77 -5.66
N ASN A 139 -14.34 -0.38 -4.59
CA ASN A 139 -13.77 0.30 -3.42
C ASN A 139 -12.54 -0.41 -2.86
N THR A 140 -12.47 -1.75 -2.96
CA THR A 140 -11.30 -2.54 -2.56
C THR A 140 -10.05 -2.14 -3.33
N PHE A 141 -10.13 -1.88 -4.64
CA PHE A 141 -8.99 -1.35 -5.40
C PHE A 141 -8.58 0.04 -4.93
N PHE A 142 -9.54 0.95 -4.69
CA PHE A 142 -9.23 2.29 -4.18
C PHE A 142 -8.55 2.24 -2.81
N MET A 143 -8.96 1.30 -1.95
CA MET A 143 -8.32 1.08 -0.65
C MET A 143 -6.88 0.57 -0.81
N PHE A 144 -6.64 -0.42 -1.66
CA PHE A 144 -5.34 -1.07 -1.80
C PHE A 144 -4.33 -0.19 -2.55
N TYR A 145 -4.68 0.33 -3.73
CA TYR A 145 -3.81 1.23 -4.49
C TYR A 145 -3.63 2.59 -3.80
N GLY A 146 -4.66 3.07 -3.11
CA GLY A 146 -4.54 4.26 -2.27
C GLY A 146 -3.50 4.08 -1.17
N SER A 147 -3.43 2.91 -0.52
CA SER A 147 -2.38 2.60 0.47
C SER A 147 -0.99 2.56 -0.16
N VAL A 148 -0.83 2.02 -1.39
CA VAL A 148 0.44 2.07 -2.12
C VAL A 148 0.91 3.51 -2.29
N LEU A 149 0.02 4.40 -2.73
CA LEU A 149 0.34 5.81 -2.96
C LEU A 149 0.64 6.55 -1.64
N ILE A 150 -0.21 6.40 -0.62
CA ILE A 150 -0.10 7.12 0.64
C ILE A 150 1.13 6.66 1.43
N LEU A 151 1.29 5.34 1.65
CA LEU A 151 2.43 4.82 2.41
C LEU A 151 3.76 5.01 1.65
N GLY A 152 3.76 4.83 0.33
CA GLY A 152 4.92 5.14 -0.50
C GLY A 152 5.32 6.61 -0.42
N ALA A 153 4.36 7.54 -0.49
CA ALA A 153 4.60 8.97 -0.35
C ALA A 153 5.14 9.34 1.04
N VAL A 154 4.59 8.76 2.09
CA VAL A 154 5.08 8.95 3.46
C VAL A 154 6.53 8.51 3.58
N LEU A 155 6.85 7.30 3.12
CA LEU A 155 8.19 6.74 3.23
C LEU A 155 9.22 7.51 2.41
N VAL A 156 8.88 7.94 1.19
CA VAL A 156 9.80 8.74 0.38
C VAL A 156 10.05 10.11 1.01
N MET A 157 9.02 10.72 1.60
CA MET A 157 9.16 11.99 2.30
C MET A 157 10.07 11.88 3.53
N LEU A 158 10.04 10.75 4.22
CA LEU A 158 10.88 10.51 5.39
C LEU A 158 12.30 10.07 5.03
N MET A 159 12.47 9.27 3.99
CA MET A 159 13.74 8.60 3.70
C MET A 159 14.57 9.27 2.61
N LEU A 160 13.96 9.77 1.54
CA LEU A 160 14.66 10.32 0.39
C LEU A 160 14.74 11.84 0.43
N VAL A 161 13.63 12.50 0.67
CA VAL A 161 13.52 13.97 0.63
C VAL A 161 14.52 14.69 1.55
N PRO A 162 14.81 14.23 2.78
CA PRO A 162 15.76 14.92 3.66
C PRO A 162 17.21 14.88 3.22
N HIS A 163 17.57 14.00 2.30
CA HIS A 163 18.97 13.70 1.94
C HIS A 163 19.40 14.22 0.57
N GLY A 164 18.52 14.88 -0.17
CA GLY A 164 18.81 15.33 -1.50
C GLY A 164 19.05 16.82 -1.66
N ARG A 165 19.41 17.23 -2.89
CA ARG A 165 19.63 18.65 -3.24
C ARG A 165 18.28 19.37 -3.38
N ASN A 166 18.26 20.66 -2.99
CA ASN A 166 17.03 21.44 -2.77
C ASN A 166 16.00 21.46 -3.92
N GLY A 167 16.41 21.39 -5.20
CA GLY A 167 15.47 21.42 -6.34
C GLY A 167 14.80 20.06 -6.62
N GLU A 168 15.60 19.00 -6.78
CA GLU A 168 15.13 17.66 -7.14
C GLU A 168 14.25 17.06 -6.03
N MET A 169 14.62 17.31 -4.77
CA MET A 169 13.85 16.83 -3.63
C MET A 169 12.51 17.53 -3.49
N ARG A 170 12.43 18.80 -3.91
CA ARG A 170 11.15 19.52 -3.91
C ARG A 170 10.18 18.94 -4.93
N ASP A 171 10.65 18.50 -6.09
CA ASP A 171 9.79 17.88 -7.10
C ASP A 171 9.34 16.47 -6.68
N LEU A 172 10.22 15.70 -6.06
CA LEU A 172 9.85 14.41 -5.45
C LEU A 172 8.81 14.60 -4.33
N ALA A 173 9.00 15.61 -3.48
CA ALA A 173 8.04 15.96 -2.42
C ALA A 173 6.70 16.43 -2.99
N LYS A 174 6.67 17.22 -4.06
CA LYS A 174 5.43 17.59 -4.76
C LYS A 174 4.71 16.37 -5.32
N LEU A 175 5.47 15.44 -5.93
CA LEU A 175 4.90 14.18 -6.43
C LEU A 175 4.30 13.35 -5.29
N ALA A 176 4.98 13.25 -4.14
CA ALA A 176 4.48 12.57 -2.97
C ALA A 176 3.18 13.19 -2.45
N VAL A 177 3.13 14.53 -2.34
CA VAL A 177 1.90 15.25 -1.94
C VAL A 177 0.78 15.03 -2.96
N ALA A 178 1.07 15.14 -4.25
CA ALA A 178 0.09 14.89 -5.30
C ALA A 178 -0.48 13.47 -5.22
N ALA A 179 0.36 12.47 -4.98
CA ALA A 179 -0.06 11.08 -4.82
C ALA A 179 -1.01 10.91 -3.62
N VAL A 180 -0.70 11.53 -2.48
CA VAL A 180 -1.59 11.51 -1.30
C VAL A 180 -2.92 12.17 -1.61
N VAL A 181 -2.91 13.36 -2.21
CA VAL A 181 -4.14 14.10 -2.55
C VAL A 181 -5.00 13.31 -3.52
N VAL A 182 -4.40 12.73 -4.57
CA VAL A 182 -5.11 11.90 -5.55
C VAL A 182 -5.71 10.66 -4.88
N ALA A 183 -4.95 9.97 -4.04
CA ALA A 183 -5.44 8.78 -3.34
C ALA A 183 -6.62 9.09 -2.41
N VAL A 184 -6.51 10.17 -1.63
CA VAL A 184 -7.58 10.61 -0.72
C VAL A 184 -8.81 11.07 -1.50
N ALA A 185 -8.63 11.87 -2.55
CA ALA A 185 -9.74 12.33 -3.39
C ALA A 185 -10.46 11.16 -4.09
N ALA A 186 -9.71 10.22 -4.66
CA ALA A 186 -10.27 9.05 -5.32
C ALA A 186 -11.12 8.20 -4.36
N ARG A 187 -10.63 7.95 -3.15
CA ARG A 187 -11.38 7.23 -2.12
C ARG A 187 -12.64 7.99 -1.68
N LEU A 188 -12.58 9.33 -1.55
CA LEU A 188 -13.75 10.15 -1.17
C LEU A 188 -14.81 10.14 -2.26
N VAL A 189 -14.42 10.25 -3.52
CA VAL A 189 -15.35 10.21 -4.67
C VAL A 189 -16.05 8.86 -4.77
N GLU A 190 -15.38 7.78 -4.40
CA GLU A 190 -15.92 6.43 -4.45
C GLU A 190 -16.90 6.12 -3.31
N GLN A 191 -16.84 6.82 -2.16
CA GLN A 191 -17.65 6.51 -0.99
C GLN A 191 -19.17 6.49 -1.24
N PRO A 192 -19.79 7.45 -1.95
CA PRO A 192 -21.24 7.40 -2.22
C PRO A 192 -21.66 6.17 -3.02
N ALA A 193 -20.87 5.76 -4.02
CA ALA A 193 -21.14 4.57 -4.81
C ALA A 193 -21.04 3.30 -3.94
N TYR A 194 -20.03 3.21 -3.11
CA TYR A 194 -19.86 2.12 -2.18
C TYR A 194 -21.00 2.03 -1.14
N MET A 195 -21.43 3.15 -0.57
CA MET A 195 -22.57 3.19 0.35
C MET A 195 -23.87 2.76 -0.34
N SER A 196 -24.11 3.19 -1.57
CA SER A 196 -25.25 2.74 -2.38
C SER A 196 -25.23 1.24 -2.63
N PHE A 197 -24.06 0.69 -2.93
CA PHE A 197 -23.86 -0.75 -3.08
C PHE A 197 -24.20 -1.50 -1.78
N LEU A 198 -23.66 -1.07 -0.64
CA LEU A 198 -23.92 -1.70 0.67
C LEU A 198 -25.40 -1.66 1.07
N ALA A 199 -26.11 -0.59 0.72
CA ALA A 199 -27.54 -0.45 1.01
C ALA A 199 -28.41 -1.43 0.22
N GLN A 200 -27.95 -1.89 -0.94
CA GLN A 200 -28.62 -2.83 -1.82
C GLN A 200 -28.13 -4.28 -1.65
N ALA A 201 -26.98 -4.44 -1.01
CA ALA A 201 -26.35 -5.75 -0.83
C ALA A 201 -27.02 -6.53 0.29
N TYR A 202 -27.36 -7.77 0.01
CA TYR A 202 -27.92 -8.72 0.98
C TYR A 202 -27.21 -10.07 0.88
N ALA A 203 -27.22 -10.81 1.98
CA ALA A 203 -26.67 -12.15 2.01
C ALA A 203 -27.47 -13.10 1.10
N SER A 204 -26.78 -13.96 0.39
CA SER A 204 -27.34 -15.02 -0.46
C SER A 204 -26.64 -16.35 -0.13
N ASP A 205 -27.06 -17.44 -0.78
CA ASP A 205 -26.42 -18.75 -0.58
C ASP A 205 -24.93 -18.78 -0.90
N VAL A 206 -24.44 -17.83 -1.71
CA VAL A 206 -23.04 -17.70 -2.11
C VAL A 206 -22.29 -16.67 -1.25
N VAL A 207 -23.04 -15.69 -0.71
CA VAL A 207 -22.50 -14.58 0.09
C VAL A 207 -22.95 -14.77 1.52
N THR A 208 -22.03 -15.07 2.41
CA THR A 208 -22.34 -15.52 3.77
C THR A 208 -22.28 -14.41 4.82
N PHE A 209 -21.43 -13.39 4.65
CA PHE A 209 -21.21 -12.35 5.67
C PHE A 209 -20.87 -10.99 5.05
N PRO A 210 -21.16 -9.89 5.75
CA PRO A 210 -22.14 -9.78 6.84
C PRO A 210 -23.57 -9.87 6.31
N LEU A 211 -24.49 -10.40 7.12
CA LEU A 211 -25.92 -10.52 6.75
C LEU A 211 -26.58 -9.18 6.44
N GLN A 212 -26.11 -8.12 7.10
CA GLN A 212 -26.55 -6.73 6.90
C GLN A 212 -25.31 -5.85 6.67
N ALA A 213 -24.88 -5.76 5.42
CA ALA A 213 -23.63 -5.09 5.05
C ALA A 213 -23.58 -3.61 5.47
N LEU A 214 -24.68 -2.87 5.26
CA LEU A 214 -24.75 -1.45 5.65
C LEU A 214 -24.70 -1.29 7.18
N ALA A 215 -25.42 -2.12 7.94
CA ALA A 215 -25.41 -2.06 9.39
C ALA A 215 -24.02 -2.36 9.98
N ALA A 216 -23.31 -3.36 9.43
CA ALA A 216 -21.92 -3.67 9.81
C ALA A 216 -20.99 -2.49 9.51
N PHE A 217 -21.17 -1.85 8.35
CA PHE A 217 -20.43 -0.66 7.96
C PHE A 217 -20.69 0.52 8.91
N ASP A 218 -21.93 0.74 9.31
CA ASP A 218 -22.33 1.81 10.23
C ASP A 218 -21.87 1.55 11.67
N ALA A 219 -21.76 0.31 12.08
CA ALA A 219 -21.21 -0.06 13.39
C ALA A 219 -19.73 0.41 13.57
N LEU A 220 -18.99 0.53 12.46
CA LEU A 220 -17.61 1.02 12.44
C LEU A 220 -17.50 2.52 12.09
N ALA A 221 -18.63 3.27 12.07
CA ALA A 221 -18.65 4.67 11.66
C ALA A 221 -17.63 5.54 12.43
N GLY A 222 -17.50 5.34 13.75
CA GLY A 222 -16.54 6.09 14.57
C GLY A 222 -15.10 5.91 14.11
N VAL A 223 -14.68 4.66 13.86
CA VAL A 223 -13.32 4.34 13.38
C VAL A 223 -13.08 4.91 11.99
N ARG A 224 -14.08 4.79 11.11
CA ARG A 224 -13.99 5.27 9.73
C ARG A 224 -13.92 6.79 9.66
N ILE A 225 -14.78 7.50 10.42
CA ILE A 225 -14.76 8.97 10.49
C ILE A 225 -13.44 9.46 11.05
N ALA A 226 -12.94 8.84 12.14
CA ALA A 226 -11.64 9.18 12.70
C ALA A 226 -10.51 8.96 11.67
N ALA A 227 -10.51 7.84 10.94
CA ALA A 227 -9.54 7.57 9.88
C ALA A 227 -9.60 8.65 8.78
N TRP A 228 -10.79 9.07 8.35
CA TRP A 228 -10.96 10.13 7.36
C TRP A 228 -10.49 11.49 7.85
N CYS A 229 -10.79 11.85 9.10
CA CYS A 229 -10.31 13.09 9.71
C CYS A 229 -8.78 13.12 9.78
N LEU A 230 -8.18 12.02 10.26
CA LEU A 230 -6.72 11.90 10.34
C LEU A 230 -6.06 11.95 8.95
N MET A 231 -6.69 11.32 7.95
CA MET A 231 -6.21 11.32 6.57
C MET A 231 -6.28 12.74 5.96
N ALA A 232 -7.37 13.46 6.17
CA ALA A 232 -7.53 14.83 5.69
C ALA A 232 -6.53 15.80 6.36
N VAL A 233 -6.40 15.73 7.68
CA VAL A 233 -5.44 16.55 8.42
C VAL A 233 -4.00 16.18 8.05
N GLY A 234 -3.70 14.88 7.96
CA GLY A 234 -2.39 14.40 7.54
C GLY A 234 -2.02 14.87 6.14
N ALA A 235 -2.92 14.77 5.18
CA ALA A 235 -2.72 15.25 3.81
C ALA A 235 -2.54 16.79 3.76
N ALA A 236 -3.31 17.55 4.54
CA ALA A 236 -3.18 18.98 4.63
C ALA A 236 -1.81 19.38 5.21
N LEU A 237 -1.35 18.75 6.29
CA LEU A 237 -0.03 19.01 6.87
C LEU A 237 1.09 18.61 5.89
N PHE A 238 0.91 17.50 5.18
CA PHE A 238 1.84 17.05 4.15
C PHE A 238 1.97 18.10 3.03
N ALA A 239 0.85 18.65 2.57
CA ALA A 239 0.82 19.72 1.58
C ALA A 239 1.42 21.03 2.13
N LEU A 240 1.12 21.40 3.37
CA LEU A 240 1.65 22.59 4.04
C LEU A 240 3.17 22.53 4.19
N SER A 241 3.77 21.34 4.33
CA SER A 241 5.21 21.17 4.41
C SER A 241 5.95 21.70 3.18
N LEU A 242 5.27 21.82 2.02
CA LEU A 242 5.83 22.33 0.76
C LEU A 242 5.78 23.86 0.60
N ARG A 243 5.01 24.58 1.44
CA ARG A 243 4.80 26.03 1.27
C ARG A 243 6.06 26.85 1.52
N GLN A 244 6.98 26.35 2.32
CA GLN A 244 8.24 27.03 2.64
C GLN A 244 9.34 26.67 1.62
N PRO A 245 10.34 27.53 1.40
CA PRO A 245 11.52 27.21 0.57
C PRO A 245 12.27 25.97 1.05
N ARG A 246 12.21 25.70 2.36
CA ARG A 246 12.71 24.48 2.98
C ARG A 246 11.54 23.69 3.54
N ILE A 247 11.51 22.39 3.23
CA ILE A 247 10.50 21.48 3.76
C ILE A 247 10.59 21.47 5.29
N VAL A 248 9.48 21.84 5.95
CA VAL A 248 9.43 21.87 7.41
C VAL A 248 9.30 20.43 7.92
N ARG A 249 10.41 19.86 8.35
CA ARG A 249 10.50 18.44 8.77
C ARG A 249 9.45 18.07 9.83
N GLY A 250 9.25 18.90 10.84
CA GLY A 250 8.28 18.64 11.91
C GLY A 250 6.86 18.46 11.33
N ILE A 251 6.42 19.36 10.46
CA ILE A 251 5.09 19.31 9.83
C ILE A 251 4.97 18.06 8.94
N ALA A 252 6.00 17.75 8.14
CA ALA A 252 6.02 16.57 7.30
C ALA A 252 5.96 15.27 8.15
N MET A 253 6.70 15.20 9.25
CA MET A 253 6.68 14.05 10.17
C MET A 253 5.31 13.88 10.83
N THR A 254 4.71 14.95 11.36
CA THR A 254 3.37 14.89 11.96
C THR A 254 2.34 14.43 10.93
N GLY A 255 2.34 15.02 9.73
CA GLY A 255 1.48 14.59 8.63
C GLY A 255 1.67 13.12 8.26
N SER A 256 2.92 12.65 8.23
CA SER A 256 3.26 11.23 7.96
C SER A 256 2.69 10.29 9.02
N VAL A 257 2.84 10.62 10.30
CA VAL A 257 2.29 9.81 11.40
C VAL A 257 0.77 9.73 11.32
N LEU A 258 0.08 10.85 11.07
CA LEU A 258 -1.37 10.87 10.94
C LEU A 258 -1.85 10.03 9.74
N LEU A 259 -1.14 10.10 8.60
CA LEU A 259 -1.47 9.30 7.43
C LEU A 259 -1.27 7.80 7.67
N VAL A 260 -0.18 7.40 8.35
CA VAL A 260 0.04 5.98 8.71
C VAL A 260 -1.03 5.47 9.67
N VAL A 261 -1.36 6.24 10.70
CA VAL A 261 -2.43 5.86 11.65
C VAL A 261 -3.77 5.75 10.93
N ALA A 262 -4.09 6.70 10.04
CA ALA A 262 -5.30 6.66 9.22
C ALA A 262 -5.37 5.40 8.33
N GLU A 263 -4.25 5.02 7.68
CA GLU A 263 -4.19 3.80 6.87
C GLU A 263 -4.40 2.53 7.71
N ILE A 264 -3.80 2.46 8.89
CA ILE A 264 -4.00 1.32 9.81
C ILE A 264 -5.48 1.24 10.23
N MET A 265 -6.09 2.36 10.62
CA MET A 265 -7.51 2.40 11.02
C MET A 265 -8.45 2.05 9.86
N ALA A 266 -8.17 2.56 8.66
CA ALA A 266 -8.96 2.26 7.46
C ALA A 266 -8.84 0.76 7.09
N ARG A 267 -7.65 0.20 7.20
CA ARG A 267 -7.42 -1.24 6.94
C ARG A 267 -8.04 -2.12 8.01
N TYR A 268 -7.97 -1.71 9.26
CA TYR A 268 -8.67 -2.38 10.36
C TYR A 268 -10.20 -2.40 10.12
N ALA A 269 -10.78 -1.24 9.77
CA ALA A 269 -12.19 -1.17 9.44
C ALA A 269 -12.55 -2.08 8.25
N PHE A 270 -11.72 -2.12 7.19
CA PHE A 270 -11.94 -2.99 6.04
C PHE A 270 -12.02 -4.47 6.42
N PHE A 271 -11.07 -4.97 7.22
CA PHE A 271 -11.07 -6.37 7.64
C PHE A 271 -12.11 -6.69 8.71
N SER A 272 -12.51 -5.72 9.52
CA SER A 272 -13.55 -5.92 10.54
C SER A 272 -14.98 -5.95 9.99
N LEU A 273 -15.15 -5.74 8.68
CA LEU A 273 -16.43 -5.84 7.98
C LEU A 273 -16.72 -7.27 7.48
N SER A 274 -15.85 -8.22 7.76
CA SER A 274 -16.03 -9.64 7.41
C SER A 274 -16.91 -10.39 8.39
#